data_7f534df63f2da650cfec7a889c2a7436
#
_entry.id   7f534df63f2da650cfec7a889c2a7436
#
_cell.length_a   1.000
_cell.length_b   1.000
_cell.length_c   1.000
_cell.angle_alpha   90.00
_cell.angle_beta   90.00
_cell.angle_gamma   90.00
#
_symmetry.space_group_name_H-M   'P 1'
#
loop_
_entity.id
_entity.type
_entity.pdbx_description
1 polymer ?
#
loop_
_entity_poly.entity_id
_entity_poly.type
_entity_poly.pdbx_seq_one_letter_code
_entity_poly.pdbx_strand_id
1 'polypeptide(L)'
;MIDPSILRAIFPVGGEAKRLWPLTLSVSKACVRLLNRPIIEFSMESLSRQGIRNFIFGVKGYLNYRSLFDYFREGMGFSAYYGIEPRVHIKYQPNIPDVGSADSIGINLEYYDIQGPVLGVQGDSLFDVNLQDMLSFHEKKDAAMTIVLTPVERTEEYGVADLETDMRIRRFVEKPSTDEAPSKVANTGLYLLSPRIREVFKGEGVRQIIKKRKRLDFGMDMIPYLVDEGFPVYGYVLKGAWFDVGTPERYLNAMVSVLNGGLTIVPDLGSRIDRERRVYIQGTSNDSIRRREKMMEDINSGRIQVQGCALIGRHTALGNGTTLINSNVDNFCILGEGIYVERSAVLDRCFIGDGATVQGSIVSRHSYVNSSKAHPTEISSLSVIGDDVTVGEGSRIISSKIWPGIEVPAGSVLISKEIKSSEELQVALKSKM
;
A
#
# COMPACT_ATOMS: atom_id res chain seq x y z
N MET A 1 19.73 25.36 -2.74
CA MET A 1 19.19 24.09 -2.17
C MET A 1 17.69 24.26 -2.05
N ILE A 2 16.92 23.38 -2.69
CA ILE A 2 15.45 23.43 -2.66
C ILE A 2 14.98 23.20 -1.23
N ASP A 3 14.13 24.12 -0.71
CA ASP A 3 13.49 23.93 0.61
C ASP A 3 12.32 22.94 0.48
N PRO A 4 12.31 21.83 1.25
CA PRO A 4 11.20 20.88 1.22
C PRO A 4 9.83 21.51 1.50
N SER A 5 9.75 22.59 2.27
CA SER A 5 8.47 23.23 2.64
C SER A 5 7.73 23.87 1.47
N ILE A 6 8.44 24.27 0.41
CA ILE A 6 7.84 24.84 -0.80
C ILE A 6 7.36 23.76 -1.79
N LEU A 7 7.86 22.51 -1.63
CA LEU A 7 7.46 21.41 -2.50
C LEU A 7 5.98 21.05 -2.32
N ARG A 8 5.40 20.61 -3.41
CA ARG A 8 4.10 19.94 -3.40
C ARG A 8 4.28 18.49 -3.81
N ALA A 9 3.76 17.57 -3.00
CA ALA A 9 3.70 16.16 -3.35
C ALA A 9 2.35 15.85 -4.00
N ILE A 10 2.37 15.43 -5.25
CA ILE A 10 1.17 15.08 -6.01
C ILE A 10 1.12 13.55 -6.13
N PHE A 11 0.01 12.97 -5.65
CA PHE A 11 -0.24 11.53 -5.66
C PHE A 11 -1.32 11.20 -6.69
N PRO A 12 -0.97 10.73 -7.90
CA PRO A 12 -1.96 10.18 -8.82
C PRO A 12 -2.63 8.95 -8.23
N VAL A 13 -3.93 9.00 -8.02
CA VAL A 13 -4.75 7.92 -7.45
C VAL A 13 -5.96 7.69 -8.35
N GLY A 14 -5.81 6.84 -9.36
CA GLY A 14 -6.85 6.66 -10.37
C GLY A 14 -7.06 5.22 -10.84
N GLY A 15 -6.21 4.30 -10.40
CA GLY A 15 -6.24 2.91 -10.84
C GLY A 15 -7.30 2.05 -10.15
N GLU A 16 -7.89 1.09 -10.87
CA GLU A 16 -8.83 0.11 -10.32
C GLU A 16 -8.16 -0.97 -9.45
N ALA A 17 -6.84 -1.11 -9.55
CA ALA A 17 -6.03 -2.04 -8.76
C ALA A 17 -6.54 -3.50 -8.73
N LYS A 18 -6.96 -4.03 -9.89
CA LYS A 18 -7.57 -5.38 -10.04
C LYS A 18 -6.74 -6.52 -9.47
N ARG A 19 -5.42 -6.39 -9.45
CA ARG A 19 -4.52 -7.42 -8.88
C ARG A 19 -4.69 -7.61 -7.37
N LEU A 20 -5.20 -6.58 -6.66
CA LEU A 20 -5.52 -6.63 -5.23
C LEU A 20 -6.97 -7.01 -4.94
N TRP A 21 -7.81 -7.22 -5.95
CA TRP A 21 -9.18 -7.70 -5.70
C TRP A 21 -9.16 -8.97 -4.84
N PRO A 22 -10.08 -9.08 -3.89
CA PRO A 22 -11.26 -8.22 -3.62
C PRO A 22 -11.02 -6.99 -2.73
N LEU A 23 -9.83 -6.75 -2.17
CA LEU A 23 -9.55 -5.68 -1.20
C LEU A 23 -9.85 -4.25 -1.71
N THR A 24 -9.80 -4.04 -3.01
CA THR A 24 -9.98 -2.72 -3.66
C THR A 24 -11.34 -2.54 -4.34
N LEU A 25 -12.31 -3.43 -4.07
CA LEU A 25 -13.65 -3.30 -4.61
C LEU A 25 -14.48 -2.21 -3.92
N SER A 26 -14.25 -2.01 -2.62
CA SER A 26 -14.99 -1.06 -1.79
C SER A 26 -14.18 0.18 -1.39
N VAL A 27 -12.87 0.19 -1.66
CA VAL A 27 -11.96 1.24 -1.21
C VAL A 27 -10.86 1.50 -2.25
N SER A 28 -10.39 2.74 -2.33
CA SER A 28 -9.20 3.07 -3.13
C SER A 28 -7.99 2.23 -2.71
N LYS A 29 -7.15 1.81 -3.67
CA LYS A 29 -5.89 1.12 -3.39
C LYS A 29 -5.03 1.86 -2.37
N ALA A 30 -4.93 3.17 -2.50
CA ALA A 30 -4.18 4.02 -1.59
C ALA A 30 -4.69 3.96 -0.14
N CYS A 31 -5.98 3.62 0.05
CA CYS A 31 -6.64 3.49 1.34
C CYS A 31 -6.75 2.05 1.84
N VAL A 32 -6.28 1.05 1.09
CA VAL A 32 -6.17 -0.33 1.61
C VAL A 32 -5.31 -0.29 2.87
N ARG A 33 -5.79 -0.97 3.92
CA ARG A 33 -5.09 -0.95 5.21
C ARG A 33 -3.91 -1.92 5.18
N LEU A 34 -2.76 -1.42 5.54
CA LEU A 34 -1.55 -2.19 5.82
C LEU A 34 -1.07 -1.80 7.23
N LEU A 35 -0.87 -2.76 8.12
CA LEU A 35 -0.48 -2.48 9.49
C LEU A 35 -1.37 -1.42 10.16
N ASN A 36 -2.69 -1.61 10.00
CA ASN A 36 -3.77 -0.85 10.63
C ASN A 36 -3.92 0.60 10.16
N ARG A 37 -3.32 0.97 9.02
CA ARG A 37 -3.42 2.32 8.44
C ARG A 37 -3.40 2.28 6.90
N PRO A 38 -3.92 3.28 6.20
CA PRO A 38 -3.86 3.36 4.73
C PRO A 38 -2.43 3.28 4.18
N ILE A 39 -2.24 2.59 3.07
CA ILE A 39 -0.92 2.46 2.43
C ILE A 39 -0.30 3.83 2.14
N ILE A 40 -1.06 4.77 1.60
CA ILE A 40 -0.58 6.12 1.25
C ILE A 40 -0.06 6.90 2.47
N GLU A 41 -0.56 6.59 3.66
CA GLU A 41 -0.20 7.29 4.89
C GLU A 41 1.27 7.10 5.27
N PHE A 42 1.87 5.97 4.90
CA PHE A 42 3.30 5.72 5.10
C PHE A 42 4.17 6.74 4.34
N SER A 43 3.88 6.92 3.06
CA SER A 43 4.60 7.88 2.21
C SER A 43 4.35 9.33 2.65
N MET A 44 3.11 9.66 3.03
CA MET A 44 2.77 10.98 3.55
C MET A 44 3.49 11.30 4.85
N GLU A 45 3.54 10.37 5.81
CA GLU A 45 4.26 10.55 7.06
C GLU A 45 5.76 10.72 6.82
N SER A 46 6.37 9.84 6.02
CA SER A 46 7.78 9.92 5.66
C SER A 46 8.13 11.29 5.05
N LEU A 47 7.38 11.76 4.08
CA LEU A 47 7.59 13.05 3.43
C LEU A 47 7.32 14.23 4.38
N SER A 48 6.27 14.14 5.21
CA SER A 48 5.94 15.21 6.16
C SER A 48 7.02 15.38 7.23
N ARG A 49 7.61 14.30 7.74
CA ARG A 49 8.72 14.35 8.68
C ARG A 49 9.99 14.97 8.08
N GLN A 50 10.11 14.95 6.75
CA GLN A 50 11.20 15.56 5.99
C GLN A 50 10.85 16.97 5.46
N GLY A 51 9.75 17.59 5.92
CA GLY A 51 9.44 18.99 5.65
C GLY A 51 8.34 19.24 4.63
N ILE A 52 7.84 18.23 3.91
CA ILE A 52 6.72 18.43 2.98
C ILE A 52 5.44 18.75 3.76
N ARG A 53 4.74 19.82 3.32
CA ARG A 53 3.51 20.28 3.98
C ARG A 53 2.30 20.34 3.03
N ASN A 54 2.53 20.31 1.74
CA ASN A 54 1.49 20.47 0.73
C ASN A 54 1.34 19.19 -0.09
N PHE A 55 0.18 18.55 0.03
CA PHE A 55 -0.18 17.32 -0.67
C PHE A 55 -1.35 17.57 -1.61
N ILE A 56 -1.33 16.94 -2.78
CA ILE A 56 -2.44 16.96 -3.72
C ILE A 56 -2.73 15.51 -4.12
N PHE A 57 -3.96 15.08 -3.91
CA PHE A 57 -4.42 13.79 -4.40
C PHE A 57 -5.02 13.94 -5.80
N GLY A 58 -4.33 13.40 -6.79
CA GLY A 58 -4.76 13.30 -8.17
C GLY A 58 -5.79 12.18 -8.33
N VAL A 59 -7.01 12.45 -7.90
CA VAL A 59 -8.06 11.42 -7.79
C VAL A 59 -8.86 11.28 -9.08
N LYS A 60 -9.04 10.03 -9.53
CA LYS A 60 -9.91 9.67 -10.64
C LYS A 60 -11.02 8.76 -10.16
N GLY A 61 -12.26 9.16 -10.45
CA GLY A 61 -13.44 8.41 -10.05
C GLY A 61 -13.87 8.60 -8.60
N TYR A 62 -15.18 8.43 -8.38
CA TYR A 62 -15.82 8.72 -7.10
C TYR A 62 -15.29 7.86 -5.94
N LEU A 63 -15.01 6.57 -6.18
CA LEU A 63 -14.49 5.67 -5.15
C LEU A 63 -13.16 6.15 -4.58
N ASN A 64 -12.22 6.55 -5.45
CA ASN A 64 -10.93 7.05 -5.04
C ASN A 64 -11.07 8.37 -4.28
N TYR A 65 -11.87 9.31 -4.80
CA TYR A 65 -12.14 10.58 -4.14
C TYR A 65 -12.75 10.38 -2.74
N ARG A 66 -13.85 9.62 -2.65
CA ARG A 66 -14.55 9.38 -1.39
C ARG A 66 -13.63 8.73 -0.36
N SER A 67 -12.90 7.67 -0.73
CA SER A 67 -12.02 6.95 0.18
C SER A 67 -10.97 7.87 0.81
N LEU A 68 -10.33 8.71 0.01
CA LEU A 68 -9.30 9.63 0.48
C LEU A 68 -9.90 10.82 1.24
N PHE A 69 -10.98 11.39 0.72
CA PHE A 69 -11.62 12.55 1.34
C PHE A 69 -12.22 12.21 2.70
N ASP A 70 -12.91 11.07 2.83
CA ASP A 70 -13.50 10.64 4.11
C ASP A 70 -12.44 10.39 5.18
N TYR A 71 -11.26 9.90 4.80
CA TYR A 71 -10.18 9.61 5.72
C TYR A 71 -9.33 10.83 6.07
N PHE A 72 -8.85 11.58 5.08
CA PHE A 72 -7.85 12.62 5.27
C PHE A 72 -8.40 14.03 5.37
N ARG A 73 -9.58 14.32 4.78
CA ARG A 73 -10.13 15.67 4.66
C ARG A 73 -9.06 16.63 4.12
N GLU A 74 -8.77 17.70 4.83
CA GLU A 74 -7.75 18.71 4.51
C GLU A 74 -6.41 18.49 5.25
N GLY A 75 -6.24 17.34 5.92
CA GLY A 75 -4.99 16.94 6.57
C GLY A 75 -4.86 17.33 8.04
N MET A 76 -5.85 17.98 8.65
CA MET A 76 -5.81 18.39 10.06
C MET A 76 -5.70 17.16 10.99
N GLY A 77 -6.54 16.15 10.79
CA GLY A 77 -6.53 14.92 11.59
C GLY A 77 -5.22 14.16 11.46
N PHE A 78 -4.67 14.08 10.25
CA PHE A 78 -3.36 13.48 9.99
C PHE A 78 -2.25 14.21 10.78
N SER A 79 -2.18 15.54 10.69
CA SER A 79 -1.17 16.33 11.38
C SER A 79 -1.25 16.19 12.90
N ALA A 80 -2.48 16.23 13.45
CA ALA A 80 -2.70 16.07 14.88
C ALA A 80 -2.27 14.67 15.35
N TYR A 81 -2.59 13.63 14.60
CA TYR A 81 -2.25 12.25 14.96
C TYR A 81 -0.74 12.00 15.01
N TYR A 82 0.01 12.53 14.02
CA TYR A 82 1.47 12.33 13.90
C TYR A 82 2.31 13.43 14.56
N GLY A 83 1.69 14.44 15.17
CA GLY A 83 2.40 15.56 15.78
C GLY A 83 3.21 16.37 14.76
N ILE A 84 2.67 16.59 13.55
CA ILE A 84 3.36 17.29 12.48
C ILE A 84 3.05 18.78 12.52
N GLU A 85 4.08 19.58 12.77
CA GLU A 85 4.01 21.05 12.80
C GLU A 85 5.04 21.67 11.83
N PRO A 86 4.68 22.74 11.07
CA PRO A 86 3.31 23.20 10.81
C PRO A 86 2.45 22.09 10.17
N ARG A 87 1.13 22.22 10.29
CA ARG A 87 0.21 21.21 9.76
C ARG A 87 0.36 21.01 8.25
N VAL A 88 0.04 19.81 7.78
CA VAL A 88 -0.07 19.55 6.34
C VAL A 88 -1.38 20.10 5.77
N HIS A 89 -1.35 20.43 4.48
CA HIS A 89 -2.50 20.84 3.71
C HIS A 89 -2.72 19.85 2.57
N ILE A 90 -3.92 19.29 2.51
CA ILE A 90 -4.30 18.34 1.46
C ILE A 90 -5.32 18.99 0.55
N LYS A 91 -5.05 18.90 -0.75
CA LYS A 91 -5.95 19.32 -1.84
C LYS A 91 -6.28 18.10 -2.71
N TYR A 92 -7.36 18.21 -3.46
CA TYR A 92 -7.84 17.16 -4.34
C TYR A 92 -7.88 17.68 -5.78
N GLN A 93 -7.54 16.81 -6.73
CA GLN A 93 -7.68 17.15 -8.14
C GLN A 93 -9.10 17.65 -8.44
N PRO A 94 -9.24 18.73 -9.24
CA PRO A 94 -10.56 19.16 -9.70
C PRO A 94 -11.22 18.01 -10.48
N ASN A 95 -12.53 18.05 -10.62
CA ASN A 95 -13.30 17.03 -11.36
C ASN A 95 -13.01 17.10 -12.88
N ILE A 96 -11.75 17.00 -13.23
CA ILE A 96 -11.25 16.89 -14.60
C ILE A 96 -10.71 15.48 -14.76
N PRO A 97 -11.28 14.66 -15.67
CA PRO A 97 -10.82 13.30 -15.87
C PRO A 97 -9.42 13.30 -16.49
N ASP A 98 -8.49 12.64 -15.82
CA ASP A 98 -7.15 12.38 -16.37
C ASP A 98 -7.13 11.12 -17.24
N VAL A 99 -6.12 11.03 -18.10
CA VAL A 99 -5.87 9.86 -18.95
C VAL A 99 -4.61 9.08 -18.52
N GLY A 100 -4.10 9.33 -17.32
CA GLY A 100 -2.97 8.60 -16.76
C GLY A 100 -2.22 9.36 -15.67
N SER A 101 -1.23 8.71 -15.07
CA SER A 101 -0.51 9.22 -13.91
C SER A 101 0.24 10.52 -14.17
N ALA A 102 0.84 10.68 -15.34
CA ALA A 102 1.51 11.92 -15.73
C ALA A 102 0.50 13.04 -16.05
N ASP A 103 -0.61 12.71 -16.72
CA ASP A 103 -1.67 13.68 -17.01
C ASP A 103 -2.28 14.26 -15.73
N SER A 104 -2.52 13.42 -14.72
CA SER A 104 -2.97 13.86 -13.40
C SER A 104 -2.03 14.92 -12.79
N ILE A 105 -0.70 14.74 -12.91
CA ILE A 105 0.25 15.78 -12.46
C ILE A 105 0.10 17.04 -13.31
N GLY A 106 0.04 16.93 -14.63
CA GLY A 106 -0.14 18.08 -15.54
C GLY A 106 -1.38 18.91 -15.21
N ILE A 107 -2.52 18.25 -15.01
CA ILE A 107 -3.78 18.89 -14.60
C ILE A 107 -3.61 19.68 -13.29
N ASN A 108 -2.98 19.07 -12.29
CA ASN A 108 -2.80 19.70 -10.99
C ASN A 108 -1.78 20.85 -11.03
N LEU A 109 -0.72 20.76 -11.85
CA LEU A 109 0.22 21.84 -12.09
C LEU A 109 -0.48 23.07 -12.67
N GLU A 110 -1.38 22.85 -13.62
CA GLU A 110 -2.12 23.94 -14.27
C GLU A 110 -3.20 24.52 -13.36
N TYR A 111 -4.06 23.67 -12.80
CA TYR A 111 -5.20 24.10 -11.99
C TYR A 111 -4.80 24.88 -10.73
N TYR A 112 -3.75 24.43 -10.04
CA TYR A 112 -3.26 25.09 -8.84
C TYR A 112 -2.16 26.12 -9.11
N ASP A 113 -1.87 26.40 -10.38
CA ASP A 113 -0.84 27.34 -10.84
C ASP A 113 0.52 27.11 -10.13
N ILE A 114 1.00 25.86 -10.14
CA ILE A 114 2.23 25.49 -9.43
C ILE A 114 3.43 25.91 -10.26
N GLN A 115 4.22 26.85 -9.74
CA GLN A 115 5.41 27.39 -10.42
C GLN A 115 6.71 26.72 -9.92
N GLY A 116 6.68 26.12 -8.75
CA GLY A 116 7.85 25.48 -8.12
C GLY A 116 8.05 24.01 -8.53
N PRO A 117 9.12 23.39 -8.05
CA PRO A 117 9.34 21.97 -8.23
C PRO A 117 8.28 21.13 -7.51
N VAL A 118 7.99 19.94 -8.04
CA VAL A 118 6.99 19.03 -7.46
C VAL A 118 7.52 17.60 -7.32
N LEU A 119 7.02 16.89 -6.32
CA LEU A 119 7.17 15.46 -6.19
C LEU A 119 5.95 14.77 -6.80
N GLY A 120 6.17 13.88 -7.77
CA GLY A 120 5.18 12.90 -8.20
C GLY A 120 5.38 11.63 -7.39
N VAL A 121 4.35 11.12 -6.74
CA VAL A 121 4.45 9.97 -5.83
C VAL A 121 3.35 8.98 -6.11
N GLN A 122 3.67 7.74 -6.43
CA GLN A 122 2.65 6.69 -6.49
C GLN A 122 2.09 6.38 -5.11
N GLY A 123 0.76 6.43 -4.96
CA GLY A 123 0.06 6.31 -3.68
C GLY A 123 -0.01 4.89 -3.10
N ASP A 124 0.63 3.92 -3.72
CA ASP A 124 0.58 2.50 -3.39
C ASP A 124 1.95 1.90 -3.05
N SER A 125 2.97 2.73 -2.90
CA SER A 125 4.33 2.32 -2.57
C SER A 125 4.78 2.87 -1.22
N LEU A 126 5.53 2.07 -0.49
CA LEU A 126 6.25 2.47 0.72
C LEU A 126 7.73 2.61 0.38
N PHE A 127 8.38 3.65 0.90
CA PHE A 127 9.79 3.89 0.60
C PHE A 127 10.51 4.63 1.71
N ASP A 128 11.83 4.36 1.83
CA ASP A 128 12.78 5.11 2.65
C ASP A 128 13.65 5.98 1.75
N VAL A 129 13.18 7.16 1.39
CA VAL A 129 13.98 8.14 0.64
C VAL A 129 14.57 9.18 1.59
N ASN A 130 15.85 9.48 1.45
CA ASN A 130 16.41 10.71 2.00
C ASN A 130 16.12 11.85 1.03
N LEU A 131 15.09 12.64 1.37
CA LEU A 131 14.62 13.73 0.50
C LEU A 131 15.70 14.78 0.28
N GLN A 132 16.49 15.13 1.31
CA GLN A 132 17.56 16.12 1.22
C GLN A 132 18.66 15.70 0.23
N ASP A 133 19.07 14.43 0.27
CA ASP A 133 20.05 13.88 -0.68
C ASP A 133 19.50 13.89 -2.11
N MET A 134 18.24 13.50 -2.27
CA MET A 134 17.55 13.52 -3.57
C MET A 134 17.45 14.93 -4.15
N LEU A 135 17.08 15.93 -3.33
CA LEU A 135 16.99 17.33 -3.74
C LEU A 135 18.37 17.85 -4.16
N SER A 136 19.41 17.59 -3.35
CA SER A 136 20.78 17.99 -3.66
C SER A 136 21.30 17.35 -4.95
N PHE A 137 20.97 16.07 -5.18
CA PHE A 137 21.30 15.37 -6.43
C PHE A 137 20.63 16.04 -7.64
N HIS A 138 19.33 16.30 -7.55
CA HIS A 138 18.54 16.94 -8.60
C HIS A 138 19.10 18.31 -9.02
N GLU A 139 19.42 19.16 -8.03
CA GLU A 139 20.03 20.47 -8.27
C GLU A 139 21.43 20.38 -8.91
N LYS A 140 22.30 19.49 -8.37
CA LYS A 140 23.65 19.28 -8.91
C LYS A 140 23.64 18.85 -10.37
N LYS A 141 22.63 18.06 -10.76
CA LYS A 141 22.48 17.56 -12.12
C LYS A 141 21.74 18.53 -13.05
N ASP A 142 21.26 19.62 -12.54
CA ASP A 142 20.32 20.51 -13.24
C ASP A 142 19.21 19.71 -13.95
N ALA A 143 18.65 18.73 -13.23
CA ALA A 143 17.74 17.76 -13.80
C ALA A 143 16.39 18.40 -14.16
N ALA A 144 15.82 18.03 -15.31
CA ALA A 144 14.41 18.31 -15.59
C ALA A 144 13.52 17.36 -14.78
N MET A 145 13.98 16.10 -14.67
CA MET A 145 13.31 15.07 -13.89
C MET A 145 14.36 14.17 -13.22
N THR A 146 14.15 13.89 -11.94
CA THR A 146 14.87 12.83 -11.22
C THR A 146 13.90 11.70 -10.90
N ILE A 147 14.24 10.49 -11.28
CA ILE A 147 13.47 9.28 -11.02
C ILE A 147 14.16 8.51 -9.90
N VAL A 148 13.44 8.18 -8.84
CA VAL A 148 13.95 7.29 -7.80
C VAL A 148 13.89 5.86 -8.30
N LEU A 149 15.03 5.19 -8.26
CA LEU A 149 15.24 3.85 -8.79
C LEU A 149 15.68 2.90 -7.68
N THR A 150 15.37 1.62 -7.84
CA THR A 150 15.80 0.56 -6.91
C THR A 150 16.22 -0.70 -7.67
N PRO A 151 17.23 -1.45 -7.20
CA PRO A 151 17.53 -2.76 -7.76
C PRO A 151 16.37 -3.74 -7.58
N VAL A 152 16.06 -4.53 -8.60
CA VAL A 152 15.03 -5.57 -8.58
C VAL A 152 15.55 -6.87 -9.21
N GLU A 153 14.98 -7.99 -8.79
CA GLU A 153 15.28 -9.29 -9.41
C GLU A 153 14.44 -9.53 -10.65
N ARG A 154 13.17 -9.11 -10.61
CA ARG A 154 12.17 -9.33 -11.69
C ARG A 154 11.85 -8.00 -12.37
N THR A 155 12.31 -7.88 -13.61
CA THR A 155 12.20 -6.64 -14.40
C THR A 155 10.84 -6.51 -15.11
N GLU A 156 10.18 -7.61 -15.38
CA GLU A 156 8.95 -7.70 -16.18
C GLU A 156 7.75 -6.99 -15.54
N GLU A 157 7.90 -6.61 -14.28
CA GLU A 157 6.81 -6.01 -13.53
C GLU A 157 6.91 -4.49 -13.41
N TYR A 158 8.06 -3.91 -13.78
CA TYR A 158 8.40 -2.50 -13.54
C TYR A 158 8.96 -1.82 -14.79
N GLY A 159 8.91 -0.51 -14.81
CA GLY A 159 9.72 0.28 -15.71
C GLY A 159 11.20 0.20 -15.32
N VAL A 160 12.08 -0.02 -16.26
CA VAL A 160 13.52 -0.25 -16.04
C VAL A 160 14.34 0.79 -16.78
N ALA A 161 15.33 1.36 -16.08
CA ALA A 161 16.19 2.42 -16.59
C ALA A 161 17.60 1.92 -16.93
N ASP A 162 18.11 2.31 -18.08
CA ASP A 162 19.53 2.20 -18.43
C ASP A 162 20.24 3.50 -18.09
N LEU A 163 21.29 3.41 -17.28
CA LEU A 163 21.99 4.56 -16.72
C LEU A 163 23.37 4.73 -17.33
N GLU A 164 23.71 5.97 -17.64
CA GLU A 164 25.08 6.37 -17.89
C GLU A 164 25.90 6.45 -16.58
N THR A 165 27.21 6.59 -16.70
CA THR A 165 28.12 6.65 -15.54
C THR A 165 27.85 7.84 -14.62
N ASP A 166 27.27 8.91 -15.15
CA ASP A 166 26.87 10.10 -14.41
C ASP A 166 25.44 10.05 -13.88
N MET A 167 24.77 8.90 -14.02
CA MET A 167 23.39 8.61 -13.64
C MET A 167 22.32 9.20 -14.58
N ARG A 168 22.68 9.75 -15.74
CA ARG A 168 21.73 10.14 -16.76
C ARG A 168 21.01 8.90 -17.31
N ILE A 169 19.69 9.00 -17.52
CA ILE A 169 18.92 7.92 -18.12
C ILE A 169 19.07 7.99 -19.63
N ARG A 170 19.71 6.97 -20.21
CA ARG A 170 19.90 6.82 -21.65
C ARG A 170 18.70 6.17 -22.32
N ARG A 171 18.09 5.21 -21.65
CA ARG A 171 16.93 4.46 -22.13
C ARG A 171 16.01 4.07 -20.97
N PHE A 172 14.73 4.10 -21.21
CA PHE A 172 13.73 3.62 -20.26
C PHE A 172 12.74 2.69 -20.96
N VAL A 173 12.47 1.52 -20.37
CA VAL A 173 11.54 0.53 -20.94
C VAL A 173 10.56 0.10 -19.86
N GLU A 174 9.27 0.28 -20.12
CA GLU A 174 8.20 -0.12 -19.20
C GLU A 174 7.90 -1.61 -19.38
N LYS A 175 8.06 -2.37 -18.30
CA LYS A 175 7.77 -3.81 -18.24
C LYS A 175 8.41 -4.61 -19.36
N PRO A 176 9.74 -4.53 -19.53
CA PRO A 176 10.43 -5.28 -20.55
C PRO A 176 10.30 -6.79 -20.28
N SER A 177 10.41 -7.60 -21.33
CA SER A 177 10.75 -9.02 -21.13
C SER A 177 12.14 -9.15 -20.51
N THR A 178 12.44 -10.28 -19.87
CA THR A 178 13.75 -10.50 -19.21
C THR A 178 14.91 -10.25 -20.14
N ASP A 179 14.79 -10.67 -21.42
CA ASP A 179 15.83 -10.54 -22.45
C ASP A 179 15.96 -9.11 -23.00
N GLU A 180 14.91 -8.29 -22.88
CA GLU A 180 14.89 -6.90 -23.36
C GLU A 180 15.21 -5.88 -22.26
N ALA A 181 15.29 -6.32 -21.02
CA ALA A 181 15.54 -5.44 -19.89
C ALA A 181 16.93 -4.80 -19.99
N PRO A 182 17.03 -3.47 -20.09
CA PRO A 182 18.32 -2.79 -20.27
C PRO A 182 19.20 -2.85 -19.02
N SER A 183 18.60 -3.12 -17.86
CA SER A 183 19.27 -3.22 -16.56
C SER A 183 18.39 -3.95 -15.54
N LYS A 184 18.81 -3.99 -14.27
CA LYS A 184 18.00 -4.45 -13.14
C LYS A 184 17.61 -3.31 -12.20
N VAL A 185 17.52 -2.08 -12.70
CA VAL A 185 17.22 -0.90 -11.86
C VAL A 185 15.84 -0.37 -12.24
N ALA A 186 14.88 -0.57 -11.35
CA ALA A 186 13.47 -0.32 -11.58
C ALA A 186 13.00 1.05 -11.04
N ASN A 187 12.02 1.60 -11.71
CA ASN A 187 11.29 2.79 -11.30
C ASN A 187 10.43 2.52 -10.07
N THR A 188 10.63 3.30 -9.02
CA THR A 188 9.85 3.19 -7.77
C THR A 188 8.53 3.94 -7.79
N GLY A 189 8.30 4.79 -8.79
CA GLY A 189 7.13 5.66 -8.84
C GLY A 189 7.26 6.95 -8.02
N LEU A 190 8.47 7.29 -7.60
CA LEU A 190 8.78 8.57 -6.96
C LEU A 190 9.63 9.43 -7.89
N TYR A 191 9.16 10.64 -8.18
CA TYR A 191 9.73 11.57 -9.14
C TYR A 191 9.91 12.94 -8.54
N LEU A 192 11.02 13.61 -8.82
CA LEU A 192 11.19 15.05 -8.60
C LEU A 192 11.22 15.74 -9.95
N LEU A 193 10.29 16.65 -10.16
CA LEU A 193 10.09 17.41 -11.40
C LEU A 193 10.50 18.86 -11.19
N SER A 194 11.40 19.37 -12.03
CA SER A 194 11.76 20.78 -12.02
C SER A 194 10.63 21.66 -12.62
N PRO A 195 10.60 22.97 -12.33
CA PRO A 195 9.57 23.87 -12.88
C PRO A 195 9.46 23.84 -14.41
N ARG A 196 10.56 23.58 -15.12
CA ARG A 196 10.58 23.52 -16.59
C ARG A 196 9.68 22.42 -17.18
N ILE A 197 9.36 21.40 -16.42
CA ILE A 197 8.44 20.32 -16.83
C ILE A 197 7.02 20.84 -17.10
N ARG A 198 6.61 21.93 -16.44
CA ARG A 198 5.30 22.53 -16.67
C ARG A 198 5.05 22.89 -18.14
N GLU A 199 6.05 23.46 -18.79
CA GLU A 199 5.93 23.83 -20.22
C GLU A 199 5.92 22.60 -21.12
N VAL A 200 6.58 21.52 -20.71
CA VAL A 200 6.53 20.25 -21.43
C VAL A 200 5.11 19.67 -21.44
N PHE A 201 4.40 19.71 -20.30
CA PHE A 201 3.01 19.25 -20.21
C PHE A 201 2.07 20.05 -21.15
N LYS A 202 2.36 21.32 -21.41
CA LYS A 202 1.61 22.17 -22.34
C LYS A 202 2.05 22.03 -23.79
N GLY A 203 3.17 21.36 -24.02
CA GLY A 203 3.81 21.23 -25.33
C GLY A 203 3.00 20.41 -26.32
N GLU A 204 3.27 20.65 -27.61
CA GLU A 204 2.60 19.92 -28.69
C GLU A 204 2.91 18.42 -28.67
N GLY A 205 4.13 18.00 -28.28
CA GLY A 205 4.52 16.60 -28.20
C GLY A 205 3.63 15.81 -27.22
N VAL A 206 3.37 16.37 -26.02
CA VAL A 206 2.49 15.72 -25.04
C VAL A 206 1.05 15.66 -25.54
N ARG A 207 0.55 16.74 -26.20
CA ARG A 207 -0.79 16.75 -26.80
C ARG A 207 -0.94 15.67 -27.87
N GLN A 208 0.08 15.46 -28.70
CA GLN A 208 0.08 14.42 -29.73
C GLN A 208 0.10 13.01 -29.12
N ILE A 209 0.86 12.78 -28.03
CA ILE A 209 0.83 11.52 -27.28
C ILE A 209 -0.59 11.24 -26.79
N ILE A 210 -1.22 12.18 -26.11
CA ILE A 210 -2.60 12.05 -25.59
C ILE A 210 -3.57 11.78 -26.75
N LYS A 211 -3.47 12.53 -27.85
CA LYS A 211 -4.35 12.36 -29.01
C LYS A 211 -4.24 10.97 -29.62
N LYS A 212 -2.98 10.46 -29.76
CA LYS A 212 -2.68 9.18 -30.40
C LYS A 212 -2.97 7.98 -29.49
N ARG A 213 -2.51 8.07 -28.24
CA ARG A 213 -2.52 6.92 -27.30
C ARG A 213 -3.72 6.90 -26.35
N LYS A 214 -4.45 8.03 -26.27
CA LYS A 214 -5.54 8.22 -25.28
C LYS A 214 -5.10 7.95 -23.85
N ARG A 215 -3.83 8.17 -23.57
CA ARG A 215 -3.15 7.91 -22.31
C ARG A 215 -1.94 8.83 -22.17
N LEU A 216 -1.59 9.16 -20.91
CA LEU A 216 -0.32 9.81 -20.55
C LEU A 216 0.14 9.29 -19.17
N ASP A 217 0.83 8.15 -19.16
CA ASP A 217 1.46 7.59 -17.98
C ASP A 217 2.94 7.95 -17.90
N PHE A 218 3.49 8.01 -16.69
CA PHE A 218 4.94 8.26 -16.53
C PHE A 218 5.77 7.19 -17.22
N GLY A 219 5.60 5.92 -16.87
CA GLY A 219 6.44 4.84 -17.37
C GLY A 219 6.27 4.59 -18.85
N MET A 220 5.04 4.55 -19.34
CA MET A 220 4.76 4.20 -20.74
C MET A 220 4.90 5.36 -21.72
N ASP A 221 4.80 6.61 -21.27
CA ASP A 221 4.66 7.73 -22.18
C ASP A 221 5.60 8.88 -21.84
N MET A 222 5.54 9.43 -20.63
CA MET A 222 6.24 10.68 -20.30
C MET A 222 7.75 10.49 -20.14
N ILE A 223 8.21 9.46 -19.45
CA ILE A 223 9.64 9.22 -19.25
C ILE A 223 10.34 8.90 -20.58
N PRO A 224 9.85 7.95 -21.42
CA PRO A 224 10.41 7.73 -22.73
C PRO A 224 10.45 9.01 -23.59
N TYR A 225 9.35 9.78 -23.61
CA TYR A 225 9.29 11.03 -24.36
C TYR A 225 10.36 12.01 -23.91
N LEU A 226 10.53 12.24 -22.61
CA LEU A 226 11.55 13.16 -22.10
C LEU A 226 12.98 12.70 -22.44
N VAL A 227 13.24 11.41 -22.39
CA VAL A 227 14.53 10.83 -22.73
C VAL A 227 14.82 10.99 -24.24
N ASP A 228 13.84 10.66 -25.08
CA ASP A 228 13.95 10.75 -26.56
C ASP A 228 14.13 12.18 -27.05
N GLU A 229 13.47 13.17 -26.40
CA GLU A 229 13.63 14.59 -26.68
C GLU A 229 14.90 15.21 -26.05
N GLY A 230 15.74 14.39 -25.40
CA GLY A 230 17.04 14.82 -24.86
C GLY A 230 16.96 15.65 -23.56
N PHE A 231 15.83 15.69 -22.89
CA PHE A 231 15.74 16.34 -21.57
C PHE A 231 16.70 15.71 -20.56
N PRO A 232 17.25 16.47 -19.60
CA PRO A 232 18.12 15.94 -18.55
C PRO A 232 17.30 15.16 -17.52
N VAL A 233 17.09 13.87 -17.80
CA VAL A 233 16.43 12.89 -16.90
C VAL A 233 17.49 12.06 -16.23
N TYR A 234 17.47 12.02 -14.90
CA TYR A 234 18.46 11.31 -14.09
C TYR A 234 17.83 10.29 -13.15
N GLY A 235 18.54 9.20 -12.92
CA GLY A 235 18.20 8.18 -11.93
C GLY A 235 18.87 8.45 -10.60
N TYR A 236 18.08 8.48 -9.52
CA TYR A 236 18.59 8.48 -8.14
C TYR A 236 18.37 7.11 -7.53
N VAL A 237 19.44 6.34 -7.33
CA VAL A 237 19.33 4.98 -6.78
C VAL A 237 19.09 5.06 -5.28
N LEU A 238 17.96 4.52 -4.86
CA LEU A 238 17.52 4.48 -3.48
C LEU A 238 18.46 3.61 -2.65
N LYS A 239 18.92 4.14 -1.51
CA LYS A 239 19.73 3.41 -0.54
C LYS A 239 18.88 2.71 0.53
N GLY A 240 17.65 3.13 0.70
CA GLY A 240 16.67 2.58 1.63
C GLY A 240 15.77 1.52 1.00
N ALA A 241 14.78 1.10 1.77
CA ALA A 241 13.80 0.11 1.31
C ALA A 241 12.73 0.72 0.40
N TRP A 242 12.18 -0.12 -0.44
CA TRP A 242 11.00 0.15 -1.27
C TRP A 242 10.11 -1.09 -1.34
N PHE A 243 8.80 -0.88 -1.19
CA PHE A 243 7.79 -1.92 -1.28
C PHE A 243 6.65 -1.45 -2.18
N ASP A 244 6.40 -2.17 -3.27
CA ASP A 244 5.19 -2.04 -4.09
C ASP A 244 4.12 -2.99 -3.54
N VAL A 245 2.98 -2.43 -3.13
CA VAL A 245 1.85 -3.20 -2.61
C VAL A 245 0.84 -3.45 -3.74
N GLY A 246 1.30 -4.13 -4.79
CA GLY A 246 0.51 -4.35 -6.00
C GLY A 246 -0.30 -5.65 -6.05
N THR A 247 0.01 -6.62 -5.21
CA THR A 247 -0.65 -7.94 -5.15
C THR A 247 -0.81 -8.39 -3.69
N PRO A 248 -1.70 -9.35 -3.39
CA PRO A 248 -1.83 -9.90 -2.03
C PRO A 248 -0.53 -10.46 -1.46
N GLU A 249 0.28 -11.12 -2.28
CA GLU A 249 1.59 -11.63 -1.88
C GLU A 249 2.55 -10.50 -1.48
N ARG A 250 2.65 -9.45 -2.31
CA ARG A 250 3.47 -8.26 -2.00
C ARG A 250 2.97 -7.51 -0.79
N TYR A 251 1.65 -7.46 -0.61
CA TYR A 251 1.04 -6.90 0.59
C TYR A 251 1.53 -7.63 1.85
N LEU A 252 1.46 -8.96 1.89
CA LEU A 252 1.92 -9.76 3.04
C LEU A 252 3.44 -9.65 3.24
N ASN A 253 4.22 -9.62 2.17
CA ASN A 253 5.66 -9.44 2.24
C ASN A 253 6.04 -8.05 2.77
N ALA A 254 5.40 -6.99 2.31
CA ALA A 254 5.58 -5.63 2.82
C ALA A 254 5.21 -5.54 4.30
N MET A 255 4.08 -6.14 4.71
CA MET A 255 3.63 -6.21 6.09
C MET A 255 4.70 -6.82 7.01
N VAL A 256 5.19 -8.01 6.67
CA VAL A 256 6.22 -8.70 7.47
C VAL A 256 7.53 -7.92 7.48
N SER A 257 7.94 -7.38 6.35
CA SER A 257 9.19 -6.61 6.24
C SER A 257 9.14 -5.33 7.07
N VAL A 258 8.04 -4.58 7.04
CA VAL A 258 7.88 -3.36 7.85
C VAL A 258 7.83 -3.70 9.34
N LEU A 259 7.13 -4.74 9.75
CA LEU A 259 7.12 -5.21 11.15
C LEU A 259 8.52 -5.60 11.63
N ASN A 260 9.35 -6.13 10.75
CA ASN A 260 10.74 -6.46 11.03
C ASN A 260 11.70 -5.25 10.93
N GLY A 261 11.17 -4.03 10.76
CA GLY A 261 11.97 -2.81 10.70
C GLY A 261 12.58 -2.57 9.33
N GLY A 262 11.95 -3.06 8.29
CA GLY A 262 12.36 -2.85 6.90
C GLY A 262 12.19 -1.42 6.39
N LEU A 263 11.53 -0.54 7.15
CA LEU A 263 11.53 0.91 6.93
C LEU A 263 12.28 1.59 8.07
N THR A 264 13.22 2.47 7.75
CA THR A 264 14.02 3.21 8.74
C THR A 264 13.26 4.45 9.24
N ILE A 265 12.51 5.11 8.37
CA ILE A 265 11.54 6.14 8.77
C ILE A 265 10.29 5.40 9.25
N VAL A 266 10.39 4.92 10.50
CA VAL A 266 9.43 3.98 11.05
C VAL A 266 8.12 4.69 11.36
N PRO A 267 7.02 4.19 10.81
CA PRO A 267 5.71 4.54 11.30
C PRO A 267 5.56 4.15 12.76
N ASP A 268 4.81 4.94 13.52
CA ASP A 268 4.37 4.53 14.84
C ASP A 268 3.47 3.29 14.70
N LEU A 269 4.01 2.13 15.02
CA LEU A 269 3.29 0.85 15.02
C LEU A 269 2.62 0.58 16.37
N GLY A 270 2.73 1.51 17.33
CA GLY A 270 2.24 1.33 18.69
C GLY A 270 3.35 0.97 19.69
N SER A 271 2.96 0.61 20.90
CA SER A 271 3.90 0.28 21.97
C SER A 271 4.53 -1.09 21.71
N ARG A 272 5.84 -1.12 21.65
CA ARG A 272 6.60 -2.36 21.57
C ARG A 272 6.67 -3.02 22.94
N ILE A 273 6.26 -4.29 23.01
CA ILE A 273 6.21 -5.04 24.27
C ILE A 273 7.62 -5.43 24.73
N ASP A 274 8.48 -5.80 23.79
CA ASP A 274 9.76 -6.44 24.06
C ASP A 274 10.83 -5.89 23.11
N ARG A 275 12.07 -5.72 23.62
CA ARG A 275 13.21 -5.30 22.79
C ARG A 275 13.69 -6.40 21.85
N GLU A 276 13.53 -7.66 22.22
CA GLU A 276 13.97 -8.81 21.46
C GLU A 276 12.93 -9.23 20.40
N ARG A 277 11.66 -9.25 20.78
CA ARG A 277 10.54 -9.56 19.87
C ARG A 277 9.94 -8.28 19.30
N ARG A 278 9.63 -8.26 18.03
CA ARG A 278 8.96 -7.13 17.36
C ARG A 278 7.45 -7.27 17.46
N VAL A 279 6.96 -7.24 18.69
CA VAL A 279 5.53 -7.33 19.01
C VAL A 279 5.03 -5.95 19.42
N TYR A 280 4.07 -5.44 18.67
CA TYR A 280 3.50 -4.11 18.85
C TYR A 280 2.03 -4.24 19.24
N ILE A 281 1.59 -3.47 20.25
CA ILE A 281 0.18 -3.35 20.62
C ILE A 281 -0.23 -1.90 20.55
N GLN A 282 -1.31 -1.64 19.82
CA GLN A 282 -1.83 -0.30 19.60
C GLN A 282 -2.82 0.15 20.69
N GLY A 283 -2.97 1.47 20.82
CA GLY A 283 -3.92 2.12 21.69
C GLY A 283 -3.26 2.96 22.78
N THR A 284 -3.74 4.19 22.94
CA THR A 284 -3.20 5.21 23.85
C THR A 284 -4.16 5.63 24.95
N SER A 285 -5.46 5.27 24.85
CA SER A 285 -6.44 5.54 25.91
C SER A 285 -6.17 4.70 27.16
N ASN A 286 -6.66 5.14 28.31
CA ASN A 286 -6.49 4.40 29.59
C ASN A 286 -7.04 2.97 29.50
N ASP A 287 -8.15 2.74 28.80
CA ASP A 287 -8.70 1.41 28.58
C ASP A 287 -7.78 0.57 27.66
N SER A 288 -7.24 1.17 26.61
CA SER A 288 -6.28 0.52 25.74
C SER A 288 -4.97 0.15 26.46
N ILE A 289 -4.52 0.98 27.41
CA ILE A 289 -3.34 0.70 28.23
C ILE A 289 -3.59 -0.55 29.10
N ARG A 290 -4.72 -0.62 29.80
CA ARG A 290 -5.08 -1.80 30.63
C ARG A 290 -5.17 -3.08 29.79
N ARG A 291 -5.78 -3.01 28.60
CA ARG A 291 -5.86 -4.16 27.67
C ARG A 291 -4.49 -4.60 27.19
N ARG A 292 -3.61 -3.64 26.89
CA ARG A 292 -2.22 -3.91 26.53
C ARG A 292 -1.47 -4.63 27.64
N GLU A 293 -1.57 -4.16 28.89
CA GLU A 293 -0.95 -4.80 30.05
C GLU A 293 -1.40 -6.24 30.20
N LYS A 294 -2.73 -6.48 30.14
CA LYS A 294 -3.27 -7.84 30.16
C LYS A 294 -2.73 -8.70 28.99
N MET A 295 -2.69 -8.15 27.78
CA MET A 295 -2.15 -8.86 26.61
C MET A 295 -0.67 -9.22 26.80
N MET A 296 0.11 -8.32 27.41
CA MET A 296 1.51 -8.60 27.75
C MET A 296 1.62 -9.76 28.78
N GLU A 297 0.76 -9.79 29.80
CA GLU A 297 0.71 -10.89 30.77
C GLU A 297 0.35 -12.21 30.09
N ASP A 298 -0.64 -12.21 29.18
CA ASP A 298 -1.06 -13.39 28.44
C ASP A 298 0.06 -13.93 27.51
N ILE A 299 0.83 -13.03 26.87
CA ILE A 299 1.99 -13.41 26.06
C ILE A 299 3.13 -13.95 26.95
N ASN A 300 3.44 -13.28 28.06
CA ASN A 300 4.54 -13.67 28.95
C ASN A 300 4.27 -14.97 29.69
N SER A 301 3.02 -15.24 30.02
CA SER A 301 2.59 -16.50 30.65
C SER A 301 2.45 -17.67 29.66
N GLY A 302 2.61 -17.43 28.35
CA GLY A 302 2.43 -18.44 27.31
C GLY A 302 0.98 -18.78 26.98
N ARG A 303 -0.01 -18.07 27.54
CA ARG A 303 -1.43 -18.20 27.16
C ARG A 303 -1.65 -17.81 25.71
N ILE A 304 -0.90 -16.82 25.22
CA ILE A 304 -0.83 -16.41 23.83
C ILE A 304 0.61 -16.55 23.37
N GLN A 305 0.83 -17.18 22.23
CA GLN A 305 2.15 -17.40 21.66
C GLN A 305 2.38 -16.41 20.52
N VAL A 306 3.52 -15.73 20.51
CA VAL A 306 3.93 -14.87 19.40
C VAL A 306 5.35 -15.26 18.97
N GLN A 307 5.52 -15.59 17.68
CA GLN A 307 6.80 -15.91 17.08
C GLN A 307 7.14 -14.91 15.96
N GLY A 308 8.38 -14.46 15.91
CA GLY A 308 8.81 -13.43 14.97
C GLY A 308 8.23 -12.05 15.32
N CYS A 309 7.46 -11.47 14.41
CA CYS A 309 6.86 -10.16 14.58
C CYS A 309 5.33 -10.21 14.60
N ALA A 310 4.69 -9.31 15.34
CA ALA A 310 3.23 -9.15 15.31
C ALA A 310 2.80 -7.71 15.59
N LEU A 311 1.69 -7.31 14.97
CA LEU A 311 0.96 -6.09 15.33
C LEU A 311 -0.43 -6.49 15.79
N ILE A 312 -0.80 -6.05 17.00
CA ILE A 312 -2.11 -6.27 17.60
C ILE A 312 -2.78 -4.91 17.74
N GLY A 313 -3.90 -4.75 17.07
CA GLY A 313 -4.67 -3.52 17.04
C GLY A 313 -5.34 -3.17 18.38
N ARG A 314 -5.76 -1.93 18.51
CA ARG A 314 -6.49 -1.46 19.70
C ARG A 314 -7.81 -2.23 19.86
N HIS A 315 -8.19 -2.51 21.09
CA HIS A 315 -9.43 -3.21 21.46
C HIS A 315 -9.57 -4.61 20.83
N THR A 316 -8.49 -5.21 20.38
CA THR A 316 -8.47 -6.59 19.89
C THR A 316 -8.39 -7.55 21.06
N ALA A 317 -9.19 -8.61 21.01
CA ALA A 317 -9.21 -9.68 21.98
C ALA A 317 -8.68 -10.98 21.35
N LEU A 318 -7.78 -11.66 22.06
CA LEU A 318 -7.22 -12.96 21.66
C LEU A 318 -7.53 -13.98 22.72
N GLY A 319 -8.12 -15.12 22.35
CA GLY A 319 -8.40 -16.24 23.24
C GLY A 319 -7.15 -17.05 23.60
N ASN A 320 -7.26 -17.84 24.67
CA ASN A 320 -6.17 -18.70 25.14
C ASN A 320 -5.72 -19.70 24.06
N GLY A 321 -4.43 -19.99 23.99
CA GLY A 321 -3.85 -20.90 23.01
C GLY A 321 -3.72 -20.30 21.60
N THR A 322 -4.04 -19.02 21.42
CA THR A 322 -3.81 -18.32 20.14
C THR A 322 -2.33 -18.21 19.85
N THR A 323 -1.94 -18.52 18.62
CA THR A 323 -0.57 -18.41 18.09
C THR A 323 -0.54 -17.42 16.94
N LEU A 324 0.31 -16.40 17.05
CA LEU A 324 0.57 -15.41 15.99
C LEU A 324 2.02 -15.55 15.52
N ILE A 325 2.22 -15.71 14.20
CA ILE A 325 3.55 -15.80 13.59
C ILE A 325 3.66 -14.80 12.45
N ASN A 326 4.52 -13.79 12.56
CA ASN A 326 4.75 -12.79 11.51
C ASN A 326 3.45 -12.19 10.95
N SER A 327 2.52 -11.79 11.83
CA SER A 327 1.14 -11.49 11.47
C SER A 327 0.65 -10.14 11.99
N ASN A 328 -0.40 -9.64 11.36
CA ASN A 328 -1.13 -8.45 11.79
C ASN A 328 -2.58 -8.81 12.13
N VAL A 329 -3.04 -8.40 13.31
CA VAL A 329 -4.46 -8.42 13.69
C VAL A 329 -4.87 -6.97 13.97
N ASP A 330 -5.77 -6.43 13.14
CA ASP A 330 -6.18 -5.02 13.18
C ASP A 330 -7.13 -4.75 14.37
N ASN A 331 -7.64 -3.53 14.44
CA ASN A 331 -8.44 -3.01 15.54
C ASN A 331 -9.78 -3.74 15.69
N PHE A 332 -10.23 -3.84 16.93
CA PHE A 332 -11.55 -4.37 17.29
C PHE A 332 -11.83 -5.81 16.81
N CYS A 333 -10.80 -6.58 16.54
CA CYS A 333 -10.95 -8.00 16.19
C CYS A 333 -11.21 -8.85 17.45
N ILE A 334 -11.95 -9.92 17.27
CA ILE A 334 -12.19 -10.93 18.29
C ILE A 334 -11.75 -12.28 17.74
N LEU A 335 -10.68 -12.82 18.30
CA LEU A 335 -10.17 -14.15 17.99
C LEU A 335 -10.46 -15.09 19.18
N GLY A 336 -11.11 -16.20 18.91
CA GLY A 336 -11.44 -17.22 19.89
C GLY A 336 -10.21 -17.98 20.40
N GLU A 337 -10.43 -19.16 21.00
CA GLU A 337 -9.36 -19.98 21.57
C GLU A 337 -8.67 -20.88 20.55
N GLY A 338 -7.37 -21.11 20.73
CA GLY A 338 -6.60 -22.07 19.95
C GLY A 338 -6.45 -21.71 18.47
N ILE A 339 -6.52 -20.44 18.12
CA ILE A 339 -6.39 -19.94 16.75
C ILE A 339 -4.93 -19.89 16.33
N TYR A 340 -4.67 -20.26 15.08
CA TYR A 340 -3.35 -20.17 14.46
C TYR A 340 -3.36 -19.15 13.32
N VAL A 341 -2.55 -18.08 13.44
CA VAL A 341 -2.40 -17.03 12.42
C VAL A 341 -0.94 -16.93 12.04
N GLU A 342 -0.59 -17.23 10.79
CA GLU A 342 0.77 -17.18 10.29
C GLU A 342 0.88 -16.37 9.00
N ARG A 343 1.86 -15.43 8.92
CA ARG A 343 2.11 -14.57 7.75
C ARG A 343 0.81 -14.02 7.13
N SER A 344 -0.10 -13.58 7.99
CA SER A 344 -1.47 -13.23 7.61
C SER A 344 -1.88 -11.88 8.18
N ALA A 345 -2.82 -11.25 7.50
CA ALA A 345 -3.47 -10.05 7.96
C ALA A 345 -4.95 -10.33 8.24
N VAL A 346 -5.38 -10.10 9.47
CA VAL A 346 -6.78 -10.06 9.89
C VAL A 346 -7.13 -8.59 10.08
N LEU A 347 -7.96 -8.05 9.19
CA LEU A 347 -8.26 -6.61 9.18
C LEU A 347 -9.37 -6.26 10.18
N ASP A 348 -9.67 -4.99 10.26
CA ASP A 348 -10.55 -4.32 11.24
C ASP A 348 -11.88 -5.04 11.47
N ARG A 349 -12.28 -5.21 12.74
CA ARG A 349 -13.57 -5.76 13.19
C ARG A 349 -13.89 -7.17 12.67
N CYS A 350 -12.90 -8.01 12.48
CA CYS A 350 -13.13 -9.41 12.16
C CYS A 350 -13.44 -10.24 13.41
N PHE A 351 -14.27 -11.26 13.23
CA PHE A 351 -14.48 -12.33 14.19
C PHE A 351 -13.89 -13.63 13.63
N ILE A 352 -13.06 -14.32 14.41
CA ILE A 352 -12.49 -15.61 14.06
C ILE A 352 -12.82 -16.62 15.20
N GLY A 353 -13.57 -17.66 14.87
CA GLY A 353 -14.02 -18.68 15.82
C GLY A 353 -12.90 -19.64 16.28
N ASP A 354 -13.16 -20.41 17.34
CA ASP A 354 -12.19 -21.29 17.99
C ASP A 354 -11.54 -22.30 17.05
N GLY A 355 -10.24 -22.53 17.22
CA GLY A 355 -9.49 -23.52 16.47
C GLY A 355 -9.26 -23.22 14.99
N ALA A 356 -9.64 -22.03 14.52
CA ALA A 356 -9.43 -21.63 13.12
C ALA A 356 -7.94 -21.49 12.79
N THR A 357 -7.61 -21.75 11.53
CA THR A 357 -6.28 -21.51 10.94
C THR A 357 -6.36 -20.47 9.84
N VAL A 358 -5.53 -19.40 9.91
CA VAL A 358 -5.35 -18.40 8.88
C VAL A 358 -3.87 -18.33 8.52
N GLN A 359 -3.48 -18.86 7.35
CA GLN A 359 -2.09 -18.98 6.96
C GLN A 359 -1.81 -18.35 5.60
N GLY A 360 -0.82 -17.44 5.54
CA GLY A 360 -0.42 -16.76 4.31
C GLY A 360 -1.57 -16.05 3.60
N SER A 361 -2.54 -15.51 4.34
CA SER A 361 -3.84 -15.08 3.80
C SER A 361 -4.27 -13.73 4.36
N ILE A 362 -5.28 -13.12 3.73
CA ILE A 362 -5.84 -11.84 4.15
C ILE A 362 -7.34 -12.04 4.42
N VAL A 363 -7.78 -11.71 5.63
CA VAL A 363 -9.19 -11.64 6.02
C VAL A 363 -9.55 -10.17 6.15
N SER A 364 -10.41 -9.67 5.26
CA SER A 364 -10.77 -8.26 5.19
C SER A 364 -11.85 -7.89 6.22
N ARG A 365 -12.11 -6.59 6.31
CA ARG A 365 -12.89 -5.96 7.38
C ARG A 365 -14.29 -6.56 7.55
N HIS A 366 -14.77 -6.54 8.81
CA HIS A 366 -16.12 -6.98 9.20
C HIS A 366 -16.45 -8.42 8.82
N SER A 367 -15.45 -9.26 8.54
CA SER A 367 -15.69 -10.65 8.15
C SER A 367 -15.84 -11.54 9.38
N TYR A 368 -16.70 -12.54 9.25
CA TYR A 368 -16.99 -13.55 10.26
C TYR A 368 -16.48 -14.91 9.79
N VAL A 369 -15.47 -15.44 10.43
CA VAL A 369 -14.96 -16.80 10.17
C VAL A 369 -15.46 -17.69 11.31
N ASN A 370 -16.59 -18.33 11.10
CA ASN A 370 -17.12 -19.29 12.07
C ASN A 370 -16.25 -20.55 12.08
N SER A 371 -15.92 -20.99 13.28
CA SER A 371 -15.07 -22.15 13.51
C SER A 371 -15.28 -22.67 14.93
N SER A 372 -15.14 -23.96 15.14
CA SER A 372 -15.08 -24.58 16.46
C SER A 372 -13.96 -25.61 16.53
N LYS A 373 -13.60 -26.02 17.73
CA LYS A 373 -12.61 -27.10 17.92
C LYS A 373 -13.04 -28.44 17.31
N ALA A 374 -14.36 -28.65 17.16
CA ALA A 374 -14.92 -29.84 16.52
C ALA A 374 -14.90 -29.75 14.99
N HIS A 375 -15.10 -28.56 14.47
CA HIS A 375 -15.14 -28.28 13.03
C HIS A 375 -14.27 -27.05 12.71
N PRO A 376 -12.94 -27.17 12.74
CA PRO A 376 -12.02 -26.06 12.51
C PRO A 376 -12.09 -25.58 11.06
N THR A 377 -12.10 -24.27 10.89
CA THR A 377 -12.07 -23.60 9.59
C THR A 377 -10.65 -23.27 9.20
N GLU A 378 -10.29 -23.52 7.94
CA GLU A 378 -8.97 -23.25 7.36
C GLU A 378 -9.08 -22.21 6.24
N ILE A 379 -8.25 -21.15 6.33
CA ILE A 379 -8.04 -20.15 5.26
C ILE A 379 -6.53 -20.09 5.01
N SER A 380 -6.10 -20.56 3.83
CA SER A 380 -4.65 -20.76 3.60
C SER A 380 -4.21 -20.45 2.16
N SER A 381 -2.86 -20.46 1.96
CA SER A 381 -2.23 -20.44 0.65
C SER A 381 -2.63 -19.24 -0.23
N LEU A 382 -2.42 -18.03 0.29
CA LEU A 382 -2.71 -16.76 -0.39
C LEU A 382 -4.20 -16.54 -0.69
N SER A 383 -5.07 -17.05 0.20
CA SER A 383 -6.50 -16.74 0.11
C SER A 383 -6.78 -15.30 0.54
N VAL A 384 -7.76 -14.68 -0.12
CA VAL A 384 -8.20 -13.32 0.20
C VAL A 384 -9.71 -13.31 0.40
N ILE A 385 -10.12 -13.03 1.63
CA ILE A 385 -11.52 -12.90 2.02
C ILE A 385 -11.88 -11.42 1.97
N GLY A 386 -12.90 -11.05 1.19
CA GLY A 386 -13.38 -9.68 1.03
C GLY A 386 -14.05 -9.12 2.28
N ASP A 387 -14.45 -7.84 2.22
CA ASP A 387 -15.18 -7.18 3.30
C ASP A 387 -16.55 -7.85 3.52
N ASP A 388 -17.03 -7.88 4.77
CA ASP A 388 -18.37 -8.36 5.13
C ASP A 388 -18.68 -9.81 4.69
N VAL A 389 -17.67 -10.67 4.57
CA VAL A 389 -17.84 -12.09 4.21
C VAL A 389 -18.10 -12.92 5.47
N THR A 390 -19.06 -13.83 5.38
CA THR A 390 -19.28 -14.86 6.41
C THR A 390 -18.79 -16.21 5.90
N VAL A 391 -17.84 -16.82 6.62
CA VAL A 391 -17.37 -18.18 6.34
C VAL A 391 -17.96 -19.14 7.35
N GLY A 392 -18.69 -20.14 6.88
CA GLY A 392 -19.29 -21.17 7.72
C GLY A 392 -18.27 -22.13 8.31
N GLU A 393 -18.61 -22.66 9.48
CA GLU A 393 -17.78 -23.57 10.29
C GLU A 393 -17.29 -24.80 9.49
N GLY A 394 -16.07 -25.25 9.72
CA GLY A 394 -15.47 -26.41 9.07
C GLY A 394 -15.14 -26.20 7.58
N SER A 395 -15.21 -24.97 7.08
CA SER A 395 -14.86 -24.65 5.70
C SER A 395 -13.34 -24.65 5.48
N ARG A 396 -12.94 -24.99 4.25
CA ARG A 396 -11.54 -24.94 3.80
C ARG A 396 -11.45 -24.06 2.56
N ILE A 397 -10.78 -22.91 2.69
CA ILE A 397 -10.59 -21.91 1.63
C ILE A 397 -9.10 -21.82 1.34
N ILE A 398 -8.67 -22.37 0.20
CA ILE A 398 -7.26 -22.56 -0.15
C ILE A 398 -6.99 -21.87 -1.50
N SER A 399 -5.97 -21.01 -1.57
CA SER A 399 -5.61 -20.26 -2.80
C SER A 399 -6.80 -19.60 -3.49
N SER A 400 -7.76 -19.09 -2.71
CA SER A 400 -9.05 -18.62 -3.25
C SER A 400 -9.35 -17.18 -2.88
N LYS A 401 -10.15 -16.52 -3.71
CA LYS A 401 -10.62 -15.16 -3.49
C LYS A 401 -12.13 -15.15 -3.34
N ILE A 402 -12.63 -14.58 -2.24
CA ILE A 402 -14.06 -14.45 -1.97
C ILE A 402 -14.37 -12.96 -1.97
N TRP A 403 -15.34 -12.55 -2.80
CA TRP A 403 -15.74 -11.16 -2.92
C TRP A 403 -16.60 -10.71 -1.74
N PRO A 404 -16.74 -9.38 -1.54
CA PRO A 404 -17.46 -8.83 -0.40
C PRO A 404 -18.90 -9.30 -0.30
N GLY A 405 -19.40 -9.45 0.94
CA GLY A 405 -20.80 -9.76 1.24
C GLY A 405 -21.24 -11.19 0.92
N ILE A 406 -20.32 -12.09 0.63
CA ILE A 406 -20.64 -13.50 0.32
C ILE A 406 -20.72 -14.33 1.61
N GLU A 407 -21.77 -15.15 1.70
CA GLU A 407 -21.94 -16.13 2.77
C GLU A 407 -21.52 -17.52 2.26
N VAL A 408 -20.41 -18.02 2.76
CA VAL A 408 -19.88 -19.35 2.46
C VAL A 408 -20.49 -20.36 3.44
N PRO A 409 -21.26 -21.37 2.97
CA PRO A 409 -21.88 -22.37 3.85
C PRO A 409 -20.87 -23.19 4.64
N ALA A 410 -21.30 -23.73 5.81
CA ALA A 410 -20.47 -24.60 6.62
C ALA A 410 -19.99 -25.84 5.84
N GLY A 411 -18.77 -26.30 6.13
CA GLY A 411 -18.16 -27.44 5.47
C GLY A 411 -17.77 -27.23 4.00
N SER A 412 -17.83 -26.00 3.50
CA SER A 412 -17.46 -25.69 2.12
C SER A 412 -15.98 -25.92 1.86
N VAL A 413 -15.64 -26.47 0.69
CA VAL A 413 -14.24 -26.63 0.25
C VAL A 413 -14.04 -25.87 -1.06
N LEU A 414 -13.28 -24.77 -0.99
CA LEU A 414 -12.95 -23.91 -2.12
C LEU A 414 -11.44 -23.91 -2.33
N ILE A 415 -10.97 -24.45 -3.46
CA ILE A 415 -9.55 -24.53 -3.80
C ILE A 415 -9.31 -23.89 -5.15
N SER A 416 -8.41 -22.91 -5.19
CA SER A 416 -8.07 -22.13 -6.39
C SER A 416 -9.31 -21.56 -7.11
N LYS A 417 -10.24 -21.00 -6.32
CA LYS A 417 -11.47 -20.40 -6.80
C LYS A 417 -11.47 -18.88 -6.63
N GLU A 418 -12.06 -18.19 -7.56
CA GLU A 418 -12.48 -16.80 -7.41
C GLU A 418 -14.00 -16.78 -7.41
N ILE A 419 -14.60 -16.39 -6.28
CA ILE A 419 -16.05 -16.37 -6.06
C ILE A 419 -16.50 -14.92 -6.03
N LYS A 420 -17.25 -14.51 -7.05
CA LYS A 420 -17.69 -13.11 -7.25
C LYS A 420 -19.14 -12.87 -6.85
N SER A 421 -19.93 -13.94 -6.78
CA SER A 421 -21.34 -13.88 -6.40
C SER A 421 -21.78 -15.17 -5.71
N SER A 422 -22.96 -15.10 -5.09
CA SER A 422 -23.60 -16.28 -4.47
C SER A 422 -23.94 -17.37 -5.50
N GLU A 423 -24.26 -17.00 -6.74
CA GLU A 423 -24.51 -17.95 -7.83
C GLU A 423 -23.23 -18.71 -8.22
N GLU A 424 -22.10 -18.00 -8.36
CA GLU A 424 -20.81 -18.64 -8.64
C GLU A 424 -20.41 -19.59 -7.51
N LEU A 425 -20.68 -19.21 -6.25
CA LEU A 425 -20.45 -20.07 -5.10
C LEU A 425 -21.25 -21.37 -5.19
N GLN A 426 -22.54 -21.28 -5.48
CA GLN A 426 -23.38 -22.47 -5.63
C GLN A 426 -22.90 -23.42 -6.74
N VAL A 427 -22.46 -22.87 -7.88
CA VAL A 427 -21.86 -23.64 -8.97
C VAL A 427 -20.57 -24.33 -8.52
N ALA A 428 -19.69 -23.58 -7.82
CA ALA A 428 -18.41 -24.09 -7.34
C ALA A 428 -18.58 -25.24 -6.33
N LEU A 429 -19.62 -25.19 -5.48
CA LEU A 429 -19.92 -26.23 -4.51
C LEU A 429 -20.55 -27.48 -5.16
N LYS A 430 -21.43 -27.31 -6.16
CA LYS A 430 -22.05 -28.43 -6.89
C LYS A 430 -21.07 -29.23 -7.76
N SER A 431 -20.01 -28.59 -8.26
CA SER A 431 -19.02 -29.26 -9.13
C SER A 431 -18.13 -30.29 -8.41
N LYS A 432 -18.31 -30.48 -7.10
CA LYS A 432 -17.58 -31.45 -6.25
C LYS A 432 -18.46 -32.60 -5.73
N MET A 433 -19.77 -32.58 -6.03
CA MET A 433 -20.66 -33.72 -5.87
C MET A 433 -20.69 -34.58 -7.15
#